data_3051b576374d42b9386d80d7b8da543b
#
_entry.id   3051b576374d42b9386d80d7b8da543b
#
_cell.length_a   1.000
_cell.length_b   1.000
_cell.length_c   1.000
_cell.angle_alpha   90.00
_cell.angle_beta   90.00
_cell.angle_gamma   90.00
#
_symmetry.space_group_name_H-M   'P 1'
#
loop_
_entity.id
_entity.type
_entity.pdbx_description
1 polymer ?
#
loop_
_entity_poly.entity_id
_entity_poly.type
_entity_poly.pdbx_seq_one_letter_code
_entity_poly.pdbx_strand_id
1 'polypeptide(L)'
;AQALMEMYLQEYESGGPQSFLLTLGRKCGFLYPHFQGRSREKRAMPNARVLEMIVKACVPRGEALSFDAFLERLWKRFGCVVGGRLTEDWSDADVLAEHGIDVEIEVLAANTECFVDELVAMGLARRYPDGVTFVGDSYGG
;
A
#
# COMPACT_ATOMS: atom_id res chain seq x y z
N ALA A 1 -8.70 -24.11 14.41
CA ALA A 1 -9.49 -22.86 14.40
C ALA A 1 -9.60 -22.28 15.83
N GLN A 2 -9.96 -23.09 16.83
CA GLN A 2 -10.21 -22.63 18.21
C GLN A 2 -8.94 -22.08 18.87
N ALA A 3 -7.79 -22.76 18.76
CA ALA A 3 -6.52 -22.30 19.31
C ALA A 3 -6.03 -20.96 18.71
N LEU A 4 -6.29 -20.72 17.41
CA LEU A 4 -6.01 -19.45 16.77
C LEU A 4 -6.92 -18.34 17.29
N MET A 5 -8.19 -18.64 17.55
CA MET A 5 -9.14 -17.70 18.14
C MET A 5 -8.76 -17.33 19.57
N GLU A 6 -8.34 -18.30 20.37
CA GLU A 6 -7.89 -18.09 21.76
C GLU A 6 -6.61 -17.24 21.81
N MET A 7 -5.64 -17.50 20.94
CA MET A 7 -4.44 -16.67 20.79
C MET A 7 -4.77 -15.24 20.35
N TYR A 8 -5.73 -15.11 19.40
CA TYR A 8 -6.21 -13.81 18.94
C TYR A 8 -6.84 -13.00 20.08
N LEU A 9 -7.75 -13.63 20.84
CA LEU A 9 -8.43 -12.99 21.97
C LEU A 9 -7.44 -12.59 23.07
N GLN A 10 -6.47 -13.43 23.38
CA GLN A 10 -5.44 -13.14 24.38
C GLN A 10 -4.54 -11.95 23.99
N GLU A 11 -4.11 -11.87 22.72
CA GLU A 11 -3.35 -10.73 22.19
C GLU A 11 -4.22 -9.45 22.17
N TYR A 12 -5.48 -9.58 21.82
CA TYR A 12 -6.44 -8.47 21.79
C TYR A 12 -6.71 -7.91 23.19
N GLU A 13 -6.90 -8.77 24.19
CA GLU A 13 -7.12 -8.36 25.59
C GLU A 13 -5.90 -7.73 26.23
N SER A 14 -4.69 -8.22 25.90
CA SER A 14 -3.44 -7.72 26.49
C SER A 14 -2.95 -6.39 25.93
N GLY A 15 -3.21 -6.11 24.64
CA GLY A 15 -2.65 -4.94 23.95
C GLY A 15 -3.66 -4.03 23.27
N GLY A 16 -4.92 -4.45 23.18
CA GLY A 16 -5.97 -3.80 22.41
C GLY A 16 -5.80 -3.95 20.89
N PRO A 17 -6.83 -3.56 20.11
CA PRO A 17 -6.86 -3.76 18.66
C PRO A 17 -5.72 -3.04 17.92
N GLN A 18 -5.35 -1.87 18.39
CA GLN A 18 -4.27 -1.08 17.79
C GLN A 18 -2.91 -1.79 17.93
N SER A 19 -2.59 -2.31 19.10
CA SER A 19 -1.32 -3.04 19.34
C SER A 19 -1.24 -4.30 18.50
N PHE A 20 -2.35 -5.03 18.38
CA PHE A 20 -2.46 -6.21 17.53
C PHE A 20 -2.20 -5.87 16.04
N LEU A 21 -2.88 -4.85 15.51
CA LEU A 21 -2.72 -4.43 14.11
C LEU A 21 -1.31 -3.95 13.81
N LEU A 22 -0.69 -3.19 14.73
CA LEU A 22 0.70 -2.74 14.58
C LEU A 22 1.68 -3.93 14.60
N THR A 23 1.44 -4.90 15.47
CA THR A 23 2.27 -6.13 15.55
C THR A 23 2.14 -6.97 14.28
N LEU A 24 0.92 -7.16 13.80
CA LEU A 24 0.63 -7.88 12.56
C LEU A 24 1.28 -7.18 11.36
N GLY A 25 1.01 -5.89 11.19
CA GLY A 25 1.56 -5.11 10.08
C GLY A 25 3.09 -5.12 10.05
N ARG A 26 3.74 -5.07 11.21
CA ARG A 26 5.18 -5.19 11.34
C ARG A 26 5.70 -6.57 10.96
N LYS A 27 5.09 -7.64 11.50
CA LYS A 27 5.49 -9.03 11.21
C LYS A 27 5.27 -9.42 9.75
N CYS A 28 4.22 -8.89 9.12
CA CYS A 28 3.95 -9.09 7.69
C CYS A 28 4.84 -8.22 6.78
N GLY A 29 5.60 -7.26 7.31
CA GLY A 29 6.45 -6.38 6.51
C GLY A 29 5.69 -5.22 5.84
N PHE A 30 4.48 -4.91 6.30
CA PHE A 30 3.68 -3.78 5.81
C PHE A 30 4.01 -2.47 6.51
N LEU A 31 4.44 -2.52 7.77
CA LEU A 31 4.79 -1.34 8.57
C LEU A 31 6.30 -1.23 8.76
N TYR A 32 6.82 -0.03 8.57
CA TYR A 32 8.20 0.34 8.87
C TYR A 32 8.25 1.25 10.12
N PRO A 33 9.28 1.16 10.96
CA PRO A 33 10.35 0.16 10.99
C PRO A 33 9.86 -1.24 11.37
N HIS A 34 10.49 -2.27 10.80
CA HIS A 34 10.10 -3.68 11.00
C HIS A 34 10.47 -4.22 12.39
N PHE A 35 11.33 -3.52 13.13
CA PHE A 35 11.67 -3.86 14.51
C PHE A 35 10.67 -3.26 15.52
N GLN A 36 10.75 -3.71 16.76
CA GLN A 36 9.95 -3.18 17.84
C GLN A 36 10.38 -1.74 18.16
N GLY A 37 9.50 -0.80 17.94
CA GLY A 37 9.70 0.63 18.17
C GLY A 37 8.41 1.28 18.66
N ARG A 38 8.46 2.58 18.95
CA ARG A 38 7.28 3.32 19.41
C ARG A 38 6.21 3.33 18.32
N SER A 39 4.94 3.19 18.71
CA SER A 39 3.81 3.17 17.76
C SER A 39 3.74 4.42 16.88
N ARG A 40 4.13 5.59 17.43
CA ARG A 40 4.16 6.87 16.69
C ARG A 40 5.19 6.93 15.56
N GLU A 41 6.17 6.03 15.54
CA GLU A 41 7.19 5.93 14.49
C GLU A 41 6.78 5.01 13.36
N LYS A 42 5.69 4.26 13.54
CA LYS A 42 5.20 3.31 12.53
C LYS A 42 4.49 4.05 11.40
N ARG A 43 4.84 3.67 10.18
CA ARG A 43 4.22 4.16 8.95
C ARG A 43 3.99 3.01 7.99
N ALA A 44 2.97 3.13 7.17
CA ALA A 44 2.70 2.17 6.10
C ALA A 44 3.82 2.32 5.04
N MET A 45 4.72 1.37 5.03
CA MET A 45 5.83 1.28 4.08
C MET A 45 6.09 -0.20 3.81
N PRO A 46 5.35 -0.79 2.87
CA PRO A 46 5.49 -2.20 2.53
C PRO A 46 6.91 -2.53 2.09
N ASN A 47 7.44 -3.65 2.54
CA ASN A 47 8.71 -4.14 2.02
C ASN A 47 8.55 -4.71 0.61
N ALA A 48 9.66 -4.95 -0.09
CA ALA A 48 9.68 -5.43 -1.47
C ALA A 48 8.80 -6.68 -1.70
N ARG A 49 8.82 -7.63 -0.76
CA ARG A 49 7.99 -8.85 -0.86
C ARG A 49 6.49 -8.55 -0.78
N VAL A 50 6.10 -7.64 0.09
CA VAL A 50 4.69 -7.21 0.22
C VAL A 50 4.26 -6.41 -1.00
N LEU A 51 5.11 -5.54 -1.54
CA LEU A 51 4.83 -4.82 -2.79
C LEU A 51 4.64 -5.78 -3.95
N GLU A 52 5.51 -6.76 -4.11
CA GLU A 52 5.36 -7.80 -5.14
C GLU A 52 4.03 -8.57 -5.00
N MET A 53 3.66 -8.95 -3.77
CA MET A 53 2.38 -9.61 -3.50
C MET A 53 1.19 -8.72 -3.85
N ILE A 54 1.23 -7.44 -3.51
CA ILE A 54 0.18 -6.46 -3.82
C ILE A 54 0.03 -6.31 -5.34
N VAL A 55 1.13 -6.14 -6.07
CA VAL A 55 1.09 -6.05 -7.54
C VAL A 55 0.49 -7.32 -8.14
N LYS A 56 0.96 -8.49 -7.76
CA LYS A 56 0.42 -9.78 -8.25
C LYS A 56 -1.05 -10.01 -7.88
N ALA A 57 -1.51 -9.42 -6.78
CA ALA A 57 -2.92 -9.48 -6.39
C ALA A 57 -3.80 -8.53 -7.20
N CYS A 58 -3.25 -7.39 -7.65
CA CYS A 58 -3.99 -6.38 -8.41
C CYS A 58 -3.91 -6.59 -9.93
N VAL A 59 -2.81 -7.12 -10.42
CA VAL A 59 -2.53 -7.25 -11.86
C VAL A 59 -2.62 -8.72 -12.27
N PRO A 60 -3.49 -9.09 -13.22
CA PRO A 60 -3.53 -10.45 -13.73
C PRO A 60 -2.19 -10.84 -14.36
N ARG A 61 -1.87 -12.14 -14.27
CA ARG A 61 -0.63 -12.66 -14.81
C ARG A 61 -0.54 -12.42 -16.33
N GLY A 62 0.57 -11.87 -16.79
CA GLY A 62 0.82 -11.57 -18.21
C GLY A 62 0.14 -10.29 -18.71
N GLU A 63 -0.47 -9.53 -17.80
CA GLU A 63 -1.07 -8.23 -18.12
C GLU A 63 -0.25 -7.07 -17.50
N ALA A 64 -0.47 -5.87 -18.03
CA ALA A 64 -0.05 -4.63 -17.44
C ALA A 64 -1.24 -3.68 -17.32
N LEU A 65 -1.30 -2.93 -16.24
CA LEU A 65 -2.31 -1.90 -16.02
C LEU A 65 -1.64 -0.53 -16.07
N SER A 66 -2.36 0.48 -16.57
CA SER A 66 -1.95 1.85 -16.30
C SER A 66 -1.86 2.09 -14.79
N PHE A 67 -0.99 2.97 -14.36
CA PHE A 67 -0.80 3.23 -12.93
C PHE A 67 -2.10 3.66 -12.25
N ASP A 68 -2.92 4.49 -12.91
CA ASP A 68 -4.22 4.91 -12.38
C ASP A 68 -5.17 3.74 -12.19
N ALA A 69 -5.26 2.83 -13.17
CA ALA A 69 -6.08 1.63 -13.07
C ALA A 69 -5.57 0.69 -11.96
N PHE A 70 -4.25 0.63 -11.74
CA PHE A 70 -3.65 -0.10 -10.63
C PHE A 70 -4.03 0.52 -9.28
N LEU A 71 -3.94 1.86 -9.12
CA LEU A 71 -4.35 2.56 -7.90
C LEU A 71 -5.84 2.36 -7.60
N GLU A 72 -6.69 2.40 -8.63
CA GLU A 72 -8.11 2.13 -8.48
C GLU A 72 -8.38 0.70 -7.96
N ARG A 73 -7.68 -0.31 -8.51
CA ARG A 73 -7.79 -1.69 -8.01
C ARG A 73 -7.25 -1.84 -6.61
N LEU A 74 -6.15 -1.16 -6.29
CA LEU A 74 -5.54 -1.15 -4.96
C LEU A 74 -6.53 -0.61 -3.92
N TRP A 75 -7.17 0.50 -4.23
CA TRP A 75 -8.23 1.06 -3.40
C TRP A 75 -9.44 0.12 -3.26
N LYS A 76 -10.01 -0.34 -4.36
CA LYS A 76 -11.21 -1.21 -4.33
C LYS A 76 -10.97 -2.53 -3.61
N ARG A 77 -9.76 -3.06 -3.66
CA ARG A 77 -9.45 -4.38 -3.11
C ARG A 77 -8.93 -4.34 -1.68
N PHE A 78 -8.17 -3.32 -1.33
CA PHE A 78 -7.46 -3.24 -0.05
C PHE A 78 -7.76 -1.98 0.75
N GLY A 79 -8.50 -1.02 0.20
CA GLY A 79 -8.72 0.28 0.84
C GLY A 79 -7.43 1.08 1.04
N CYS A 80 -6.41 0.84 0.20
CA CYS A 80 -5.13 1.52 0.31
C CYS A 80 -5.08 2.74 -0.59
N VAL A 81 -4.73 3.88 -0.01
CA VAL A 81 -4.42 5.13 -0.71
C VAL A 81 -2.90 5.27 -0.76
N VAL A 82 -2.35 5.46 -1.95
CA VAL A 82 -0.93 5.80 -2.16
C VAL A 82 -0.77 7.31 -2.14
N GLY A 83 -1.75 8.01 -2.72
CA GLY A 83 -1.84 9.45 -2.80
C GLY A 83 -1.68 10.00 -4.21
N GLY A 84 -2.02 11.26 -4.37
CA GLY A 84 -1.84 12.01 -5.61
C GLY A 84 -2.83 11.70 -6.73
N ARG A 85 -3.76 10.77 -6.56
CA ARG A 85 -4.80 10.52 -7.55
C ARG A 85 -5.87 11.61 -7.47
N LEU A 86 -6.09 12.27 -8.59
CA LEU A 86 -7.11 13.30 -8.75
C LEU A 86 -7.84 13.08 -10.09
N THR A 87 -9.13 12.86 -10.03
CA THR A 87 -10.04 12.78 -11.19
C THR A 87 -11.21 13.74 -10.97
N GLU A 88 -12.12 13.89 -11.96
CA GLU A 88 -13.31 14.74 -11.80
C GLU A 88 -14.19 14.31 -10.62
N ASP A 89 -14.25 13.00 -10.33
CA ASP A 89 -15.13 12.41 -9.31
C ASP A 89 -14.37 11.87 -8.10
N TRP A 90 -13.02 12.02 -8.02
CA TRP A 90 -12.22 11.41 -7.00
C TRP A 90 -10.96 12.19 -6.65
N SER A 91 -10.78 12.40 -5.36
CA SER A 91 -9.54 12.94 -4.79
C SER A 91 -9.08 12.07 -3.63
N ASP A 92 -7.83 11.61 -3.68
CA ASP A 92 -7.22 10.86 -2.57
C ASP A 92 -7.10 11.74 -1.30
N ALA A 93 -6.92 13.06 -1.46
CA ALA A 93 -6.91 14.00 -0.35
C ALA A 93 -8.28 14.07 0.35
N ASP A 94 -9.39 14.12 -0.41
CA ASP A 94 -10.73 14.17 0.15
C ASP A 94 -11.06 12.86 0.91
N VAL A 95 -10.68 11.71 0.35
CA VAL A 95 -10.84 10.41 1.03
C VAL A 95 -10.09 10.38 2.35
N LEU A 96 -8.87 10.89 2.41
CA LEU A 96 -8.10 10.97 3.65
C LEU A 96 -8.74 11.95 4.65
N ALA A 97 -9.21 13.11 4.17
CA ALA A 97 -9.88 14.12 4.99
C ALA A 97 -11.17 13.58 5.63
N GLU A 98 -11.97 12.78 4.92
CA GLU A 98 -13.15 12.10 5.47
C GLU A 98 -12.80 11.17 6.66
N HIS A 99 -11.56 10.66 6.71
CA HIS A 99 -11.05 9.83 7.79
C HIS A 99 -10.26 10.64 8.85
N GLY A 100 -10.33 11.98 8.79
CA GLY A 100 -9.65 12.87 9.74
C GLY A 100 -8.13 12.98 9.50
N ILE A 101 -7.67 12.64 8.32
CA ILE A 101 -6.26 12.72 7.92
C ILE A 101 -6.12 13.90 6.94
N ASP A 102 -5.54 15.00 7.43
CA ASP A 102 -5.26 16.18 6.61
C ASP A 102 -3.83 16.08 6.06
N VAL A 103 -3.70 16.06 4.73
CA VAL A 103 -2.41 15.91 4.02
C VAL A 103 -2.38 16.86 2.83
N GLU A 104 -1.29 17.59 2.68
CA GLU A 104 -1.06 18.45 1.53
C GLU A 104 -0.93 17.64 0.23
N ILE A 105 -1.50 18.16 -0.86
CA ILE A 105 -1.52 17.49 -2.17
C ILE A 105 -0.10 17.24 -2.68
N GLU A 106 0.82 18.16 -2.41
CA GLU A 106 2.23 18.05 -2.80
C GLU A 106 2.92 16.85 -2.11
N VAL A 107 2.57 16.60 -0.86
CA VAL A 107 3.07 15.43 -0.11
C VAL A 107 2.54 14.13 -0.70
N LEU A 108 1.26 14.11 -1.08
CA LEU A 108 0.66 12.96 -1.75
C LEU A 108 1.28 12.72 -3.13
N ALA A 109 1.52 13.76 -3.90
CA ALA A 109 2.19 13.66 -5.20
C ALA A 109 3.63 13.12 -5.05
N ALA A 110 4.39 13.63 -4.09
CA ALA A 110 5.74 13.14 -3.80
C ALA A 110 5.73 11.67 -3.37
N ASN A 111 4.75 11.25 -2.56
CA ASN A 111 4.61 9.85 -2.16
C ASN A 111 4.31 8.94 -3.36
N THR A 112 3.48 9.41 -4.29
CA THR A 112 3.19 8.71 -5.54
C THR A 112 4.45 8.48 -6.37
N GLU A 113 5.27 9.51 -6.56
CA GLU A 113 6.52 9.41 -7.29
C GLU A 113 7.49 8.42 -6.63
N CYS A 114 7.68 8.50 -5.31
CA CYS A 114 8.49 7.54 -4.57
C CYS A 114 7.99 6.09 -4.73
N PHE A 115 6.67 5.90 -4.73
CA PHE A 115 6.07 4.59 -4.90
C PHE A 115 6.29 4.03 -6.31
N VAL A 116 6.14 4.86 -7.35
CA VAL A 116 6.44 4.49 -8.74
C VAL A 116 7.91 4.13 -8.89
N ASP A 117 8.81 4.95 -8.35
CA ASP A 117 10.26 4.70 -8.43
C ASP A 117 10.65 3.36 -7.78
N GLU A 118 10.04 3.03 -6.64
CA GLU A 118 10.24 1.73 -5.98
C GLU A 118 9.74 0.57 -6.84
N LEU A 119 8.54 0.67 -7.43
CA LEU A 119 8.01 -0.36 -8.33
C LEU A 119 8.88 -0.54 -9.57
N VAL A 120 9.41 0.55 -10.14
CA VAL A 120 10.33 0.52 -11.28
C VAL A 120 11.66 -0.13 -10.89
N ALA A 121 12.23 0.25 -9.74
CA ALA A 121 13.45 -0.34 -9.22
C ALA A 121 13.33 -1.85 -8.99
N MET A 122 12.15 -2.32 -8.60
CA MET A 122 11.83 -3.73 -8.44
C MET A 122 11.50 -4.46 -9.75
N GLY A 123 11.40 -3.76 -10.88
CA GLY A 123 10.96 -4.33 -12.15
C GLY A 123 9.47 -4.68 -12.22
N LEU A 124 8.66 -4.15 -11.29
CA LEU A 124 7.22 -4.36 -11.22
C LEU A 124 6.43 -3.29 -11.98
N ALA A 125 7.07 -2.22 -12.41
CA ALA A 125 6.50 -1.18 -13.23
C ALA A 125 7.49 -0.69 -14.29
N ARG A 126 6.95 -0.06 -15.32
CA ARG A 126 7.73 0.60 -16.36
C ARG A 126 7.19 1.98 -16.64
N ARG A 127 8.08 2.98 -16.57
CA ARG A 127 7.79 4.36 -16.96
C ARG A 127 8.19 4.57 -18.42
N TYR A 128 7.30 5.14 -19.20
CA TYR A 128 7.52 5.46 -20.60
C TYR A 128 7.91 6.93 -20.80
N PRO A 129 8.54 7.28 -21.93
CA PRO A 129 9.00 8.64 -22.20
C PRO A 129 7.88 9.69 -22.26
N ASP A 130 6.66 9.28 -22.56
CA ASP A 130 5.45 10.10 -22.55
C ASP A 130 4.89 10.39 -21.15
N GLY A 131 5.56 9.89 -20.10
CA GLY A 131 5.16 10.03 -18.71
C GLY A 131 4.18 8.97 -18.21
N VAL A 132 3.68 8.09 -19.09
CA VAL A 132 2.76 7.02 -18.70
C VAL A 132 3.54 5.90 -17.98
N THR A 133 2.98 5.43 -16.88
CA THR A 133 3.53 4.30 -16.12
C THR A 133 2.58 3.12 -16.19
N PHE A 134 3.12 1.95 -16.47
CA PHE A 134 2.39 0.67 -16.41
C PHE A 134 2.95 -0.21 -15.30
N VAL A 135 2.06 -0.90 -14.60
CA VAL A 135 2.37 -1.84 -13.51
C VAL A 135 2.00 -3.24 -13.94
N GLY A 136 2.91 -4.20 -13.77
CA GLY A 136 2.69 -5.61 -14.05
C GLY A 136 3.80 -6.28 -14.83
N ASP A 137 3.59 -7.58 -15.09
CA ASP A 137 4.61 -8.53 -15.56
C ASP A 137 4.58 -8.76 -17.10
N SER A 138 4.05 -7.82 -17.89
CA SER A 138 3.92 -8.00 -19.34
C SER A 138 5.25 -8.03 -20.12
N TYR A 139 6.40 -8.09 -19.41
CA TYR A 139 7.74 -7.99 -19.99
C TYR A 139 8.63 -9.21 -19.77
N GLY A 140 8.05 -10.30 -19.24
CA GLY A 140 8.70 -11.60 -19.15
C GLY A 140 8.42 -12.43 -20.38
N GLY A 141 9.05 -12.14 -21.49
CA GLY A 141 9.16 -12.98 -22.65
C GLY A 141 10.63 -13.27 -22.89
#